data_db7e72035971f4968343e0ba0f3a34b4
#
_entry.id   db7e72035971f4968343e0ba0f3a34b4
#
_cell.length_a   1.000
_cell.length_b   1.000
_cell.length_c   1.000
_cell.angle_alpha   90.00
_cell.angle_beta   90.00
_cell.angle_gamma   90.00
#
_symmetry.space_group_name_H-M   'P 1'
#
loop_
_entity.id
_entity.type
_entity.pdbx_description
1 polymer ?
#
loop_
_entity_poly.entity_id
_entity_poly.type
_entity_poly.pdbx_seq_one_letter_code
_entity_poly.pdbx_strand_id
1 'polypeptide(L)'
;MGLKLHGSIIVTYRCNARCNMCDVWNHPTNPADEIGLDVIKKLPQMFFVNITGGEPFVRQDLPQIVEILRKKARRIVISTNGFFTQRIVDLCKKYTDIGIRISIEGFGKTNDEIRGIPDGYSRTLNTLAKLQEMGMKDIGFAITVQDMNAKDLISLYELARKSGYEFATATVHNSHYFHKWDNHIINKEEVIKEFEKLIKLLLTSKRPKDWFRAYFNYGLVNYIKGKTRLLPCEMGSNGFFLDPWGDVLVCNGMDEKQPIGNLKEQIWDEIWNSKRAKEVRSIVRKCKKNCWMIGSAAPAIIHHPVKPILWVLKNKIKR
;
A
#
# COMPACT_ATOMS: atom_id res chain seq x y z
N MET A 1 -22.27 6.63 7.68
CA MET A 1 -21.36 6.84 6.53
C MET A 1 -19.95 6.22 6.70
N GLY A 2 -19.58 5.80 7.92
CA GLY A 2 -18.20 5.42 8.29
C GLY A 2 -17.60 4.12 7.75
N LEU A 3 -18.38 3.13 7.36
CA LEU A 3 -17.86 1.77 7.05
C LEU A 3 -17.33 1.57 5.61
N LYS A 4 -17.15 2.64 4.82
CA LYS A 4 -16.62 2.52 3.45
C LYS A 4 -15.26 3.18 3.25
N LEU A 5 -14.78 3.95 4.23
CA LEU A 5 -13.53 4.70 4.12
C LEU A 5 -12.31 3.78 4.21
N HIS A 6 -11.35 4.03 3.33
CA HIS A 6 -10.02 3.43 3.33
C HIS A 6 -8.99 4.51 3.67
N GLY A 7 -8.32 4.39 4.80
CA GLY A 7 -7.28 5.32 5.25
C GLY A 7 -5.87 4.77 4.96
N SER A 8 -5.00 5.61 4.46
CA SER A 8 -3.55 5.39 4.45
C SER A 8 -2.89 6.39 5.38
N ILE A 9 -2.41 5.91 6.52
CA ILE A 9 -1.83 6.76 7.57
C ILE A 9 -0.33 6.68 7.48
N ILE A 10 0.28 7.76 7.03
CA ILE A 10 1.73 7.92 6.93
C ILE A 10 2.19 8.47 8.28
N VAL A 11 2.68 7.59 9.15
CA VAL A 11 2.98 7.97 10.54
C VAL A 11 4.31 8.71 10.70
N THR A 12 5.22 8.57 9.73
CA THR A 12 6.56 9.16 9.74
C THR A 12 7.16 9.15 8.34
N TYR A 13 8.10 10.04 8.03
CA TYR A 13 8.98 9.91 6.85
C TYR A 13 10.40 9.44 7.22
N ARG A 14 10.68 9.20 8.50
CA ARG A 14 11.93 8.57 8.90
C ARG A 14 11.97 7.12 8.41
N CYS A 15 13.09 6.72 7.80
CA CYS A 15 13.28 5.37 7.29
C CYS A 15 14.72 4.93 7.44
N ASN A 16 14.95 3.66 7.74
CA ASN A 16 16.28 3.03 7.79
C ASN A 16 16.67 2.40 6.44
N ALA A 17 15.76 2.36 5.45
CA ALA A 17 16.03 1.89 4.10
C ALA A 17 16.29 3.06 3.14
N ARG A 18 17.07 2.81 2.08
CA ARG A 18 17.43 3.78 1.03
C ARG A 18 17.02 3.27 -0.34
N CYS A 19 15.71 2.95 -0.49
CA CYS A 19 15.18 2.33 -1.70
C CYS A 19 15.40 3.22 -2.93
N ASN A 20 15.83 2.62 -4.04
CA ASN A 20 16.05 3.33 -5.30
C ASN A 20 14.78 3.96 -5.90
N MET A 21 13.60 3.39 -5.59
CA MET A 21 12.28 3.83 -6.07
C MET A 21 11.57 4.81 -5.14
N CYS A 22 12.19 5.21 -4.03
CA CYS A 22 11.60 6.06 -3.00
C CYS A 22 12.66 6.97 -2.39
N ASP A 23 12.34 8.25 -2.20
CA ASP A 23 13.27 9.24 -1.66
C ASP A 23 12.82 9.80 -0.29
N VAL A 24 11.85 9.14 0.34
CA VAL A 24 11.33 9.50 1.68
C VAL A 24 12.45 9.54 2.74
N TRP A 25 13.43 8.63 2.65
CA TRP A 25 14.54 8.53 3.57
C TRP A 25 15.46 9.76 3.55
N ASN A 26 15.48 10.50 2.44
CA ASN A 26 16.23 11.74 2.25
C ASN A 26 15.44 12.99 2.72
N HIS A 27 14.14 12.80 3.01
CA HIS A 27 13.22 13.83 3.50
C HIS A 27 12.58 13.43 4.85
N PRO A 28 13.39 13.09 5.88
CA PRO A 28 12.85 12.59 7.14
C PRO A 28 12.07 13.69 7.88
N THR A 29 10.98 13.29 8.52
CA THR A 29 10.28 14.17 9.47
C THR A 29 11.08 14.36 10.76
N ASN A 30 10.98 15.54 11.38
CA ASN A 30 11.38 15.71 12.76
C ASN A 30 10.35 14.97 13.66
N PRO A 31 10.80 14.10 14.59
CA PRO A 31 9.87 13.40 15.50
C PRO A 31 8.91 14.31 16.26
N ALA A 32 9.34 15.54 16.62
CA ALA A 32 8.51 16.51 17.32
C ALA A 32 7.34 17.04 16.47
N ASP A 33 7.48 17.01 15.15
CA ASP A 33 6.46 17.52 14.21
C ASP A 33 5.49 16.41 13.76
N GLU A 34 5.77 15.16 14.08
CA GLU A 34 4.91 14.04 13.69
C GLU A 34 3.58 14.06 14.48
N ILE A 35 2.53 13.54 13.84
CA ILE A 35 1.21 13.42 14.47
C ILE A 35 1.28 12.63 15.78
N GLY A 36 0.68 13.18 16.82
CA GLY A 36 0.54 12.53 18.12
C GLY A 36 -0.69 11.62 18.20
N LEU A 37 -0.82 10.95 19.32
CA LEU A 37 -1.98 10.06 19.59
C LEU A 37 -3.31 10.82 19.65
N ASP A 38 -3.29 12.09 20.02
CA ASP A 38 -4.44 12.99 20.01
C ASP A 38 -5.00 13.20 18.61
N VAL A 39 -4.13 13.36 17.60
CA VAL A 39 -4.49 13.49 16.19
C VAL A 39 -5.08 12.16 15.68
N ILE A 40 -4.47 11.03 15.99
CA ILE A 40 -4.96 9.69 15.60
C ILE A 40 -6.37 9.43 16.18
N LYS A 41 -6.66 9.93 17.40
CA LYS A 41 -8.00 9.84 18.01
C LYS A 41 -9.07 10.61 17.25
N LYS A 42 -8.73 11.65 16.49
CA LYS A 42 -9.68 12.43 15.67
C LYS A 42 -10.11 11.75 14.38
N LEU A 43 -9.40 10.67 13.94
CA LEU A 43 -9.75 9.92 12.73
C LEU A 43 -11.17 9.32 12.79
N PRO A 44 -11.87 9.20 11.65
CA PRO A 44 -13.21 8.64 11.58
C PRO A 44 -13.22 7.11 11.73
N GLN A 45 -14.40 6.51 11.73
CA GLN A 45 -14.57 5.07 11.54
C GLN A 45 -14.24 4.67 10.10
N MET A 46 -13.48 3.59 9.93
CA MET A 46 -12.96 3.15 8.64
C MET A 46 -13.20 1.65 8.40
N PHE A 47 -13.36 1.28 7.15
CA PHE A 47 -13.37 -0.13 6.77
C PHE A 47 -11.97 -0.73 6.79
N PHE A 48 -10.99 0.03 6.32
CA PHE A 48 -9.61 -0.43 6.18
C PHE A 48 -8.63 0.70 6.50
N VAL A 49 -7.55 0.36 7.19
CA VAL A 49 -6.42 1.25 7.41
C VAL A 49 -5.13 0.56 7.00
N ASN A 50 -4.33 1.23 6.20
CA ASN A 50 -2.93 0.92 6.01
C ASN A 50 -2.07 1.89 6.82
N ILE A 51 -1.34 1.39 7.80
CA ILE A 51 -0.30 2.14 8.51
C ILE A 51 0.97 2.00 7.69
N THR A 52 1.53 3.13 7.29
CA THR A 52 2.71 3.21 6.44
C THR A 52 3.56 4.42 6.84
N GLY A 53 4.61 4.70 6.07
CA GLY A 53 5.48 5.83 6.31
C GLY A 53 6.75 5.70 5.50
N GLY A 54 7.85 6.22 6.03
CA GLY A 54 9.16 5.73 5.71
C GLY A 54 9.26 4.30 6.23
N GLU A 55 9.47 4.15 7.55
CA GLU A 55 9.33 2.88 8.24
C GLU A 55 8.53 3.07 9.54
N PRO A 56 7.32 2.53 9.65
CA PRO A 56 6.48 2.74 10.84
C PRO A 56 7.13 2.27 12.14
N PHE A 57 7.93 1.21 12.11
CA PHE A 57 8.58 0.65 13.30
C PHE A 57 9.75 1.48 13.83
N VAL A 58 10.11 2.61 13.22
CA VAL A 58 11.00 3.58 13.87
C VAL A 58 10.31 4.36 14.99
N ARG A 59 8.96 4.44 14.96
CA ARG A 59 8.17 5.10 16.01
C ARG A 59 8.06 4.21 17.24
N GLN A 60 8.32 4.81 18.41
CA GLN A 60 8.23 4.11 19.70
C GLN A 60 6.77 3.92 20.12
N ASP A 61 5.89 4.84 19.75
CA ASP A 61 4.46 4.86 20.08
C ASP A 61 3.57 4.16 19.05
N LEU A 62 4.17 3.43 18.08
CA LEU A 62 3.39 2.65 17.11
C LEU A 62 2.39 1.66 17.77
N PRO A 63 2.71 0.98 18.88
CA PRO A 63 1.73 0.13 19.57
C PRO A 63 0.49 0.90 20.05
N GLN A 64 0.65 2.12 20.54
CA GLN A 64 -0.47 2.97 20.99
C GLN A 64 -1.29 3.48 19.79
N ILE A 65 -0.64 3.80 18.67
CA ILE A 65 -1.31 4.14 17.41
C ILE A 65 -2.19 2.98 16.95
N VAL A 66 -1.65 1.76 16.94
CA VAL A 66 -2.40 0.55 16.56
C VAL A 66 -3.58 0.34 17.50
N GLU A 67 -3.40 0.49 18.81
CA GLU A 67 -4.47 0.35 19.80
C GLU A 67 -5.65 1.31 19.55
N ILE A 68 -5.36 2.56 19.23
CA ILE A 68 -6.40 3.54 18.88
C ILE A 68 -7.08 3.16 17.57
N LEU A 69 -6.31 2.79 16.54
CA LEU A 69 -6.86 2.47 15.23
C LEU A 69 -7.69 1.17 15.23
N ARG A 70 -7.39 0.19 16.10
CA ARG A 70 -8.23 -1.01 16.27
C ARG A 70 -9.67 -0.69 16.71
N LYS A 71 -9.88 0.44 17.39
CA LYS A 71 -11.22 0.93 17.77
C LYS A 71 -11.91 1.69 16.64
N LYS A 72 -11.17 2.04 15.57
CA LYS A 72 -11.64 2.89 14.47
C LYS A 72 -11.67 2.20 13.11
N ALA A 73 -11.00 1.08 12.95
CA ALA A 73 -10.91 0.38 11.67
C ALA A 73 -11.29 -1.09 11.82
N ARG A 74 -12.08 -1.59 10.86
CA ARG A 74 -12.44 -3.01 10.82
C ARG A 74 -11.24 -3.91 10.49
N ARG A 75 -10.30 -3.41 9.72
CA ARG A 75 -9.06 -4.12 9.37
C ARG A 75 -7.90 -3.14 9.31
N ILE A 76 -6.79 -3.54 9.92
CA ILE A 76 -5.52 -2.81 9.91
C ILE A 76 -4.47 -3.67 9.21
N VAL A 77 -3.68 -3.04 8.36
CA VAL A 77 -2.47 -3.61 7.78
C VAL A 77 -1.32 -2.64 8.01
N ILE A 78 -0.18 -3.16 8.42
CA ILE A 78 1.05 -2.37 8.54
C ILE A 78 1.98 -2.75 7.39
N SER A 79 2.38 -1.76 6.60
CA SER A 79 3.41 -1.90 5.58
C SER A 79 4.77 -1.57 6.19
N THR A 80 5.72 -2.49 6.15
CA THR A 80 7.04 -2.36 6.78
C THR A 80 8.14 -2.94 5.89
N ASN A 81 9.36 -2.48 6.06
CA ASN A 81 10.52 -3.10 5.44
C ASN A 81 10.97 -4.38 6.15
N GLY A 82 10.37 -4.72 7.28
CA GLY A 82 10.62 -5.97 8.00
C GLY A 82 11.92 -6.02 8.82
N PHE A 83 12.70 -4.94 8.85
CA PHE A 83 14.04 -4.94 9.43
C PHE A 83 14.05 -4.93 10.98
N PHE A 84 13.00 -4.37 11.60
CA PHE A 84 12.87 -4.30 13.06
C PHE A 84 12.18 -5.54 13.63
N THR A 85 12.74 -6.73 13.37
CA THR A 85 12.14 -8.04 13.71
C THR A 85 11.57 -8.08 15.12
N GLN A 86 12.33 -7.69 16.15
CA GLN A 86 11.86 -7.79 17.53
C GLN A 86 10.65 -6.88 17.79
N ARG A 87 10.66 -5.64 17.32
CA ARG A 87 9.54 -4.71 17.49
C ARG A 87 8.28 -5.19 16.77
N ILE A 88 8.44 -5.80 15.58
CA ILE A 88 7.34 -6.38 14.81
C ILE A 88 6.74 -7.57 15.57
N VAL A 89 7.57 -8.48 16.06
CA VAL A 89 7.17 -9.64 16.87
C VAL A 89 6.45 -9.19 18.14
N ASP A 90 6.97 -8.24 18.88
CA ASP A 90 6.38 -7.76 20.13
C ASP A 90 5.02 -7.08 19.90
N LEU A 91 4.88 -6.32 18.80
CA LEU A 91 3.59 -5.76 18.41
C LEU A 91 2.57 -6.87 18.08
N CYS A 92 2.99 -7.89 17.33
CA CYS A 92 2.14 -8.99 16.91
C CYS A 92 1.78 -9.96 18.07
N LYS A 93 2.61 -10.06 19.10
CA LYS A 93 2.23 -10.74 20.35
C LYS A 93 1.04 -10.06 21.02
N LYS A 94 1.01 -8.73 21.00
CA LYS A 94 -0.08 -7.95 21.59
C LYS A 94 -1.33 -7.90 20.70
N TYR A 95 -1.17 -7.90 19.38
CA TYR A 95 -2.26 -7.72 18.41
C TYR A 95 -2.15 -8.74 17.27
N THR A 96 -2.85 -9.87 17.42
CA THR A 96 -2.83 -10.97 16.43
C THR A 96 -3.80 -10.77 15.27
N ASP A 97 -4.70 -9.80 15.37
CA ASP A 97 -5.76 -9.49 14.41
C ASP A 97 -5.37 -8.42 13.36
N ILE A 98 -4.12 -7.96 13.39
CA ILE A 98 -3.58 -7.03 12.38
C ILE A 98 -2.85 -7.79 11.26
N GLY A 99 -2.83 -7.18 10.07
CA GLY A 99 -2.04 -7.68 8.95
C GLY A 99 -0.64 -7.06 8.90
N ILE A 100 0.36 -7.85 8.56
CA ILE A 100 1.73 -7.37 8.31
C ILE A 100 2.10 -7.64 6.85
N ARG A 101 2.50 -6.61 6.14
CA ARG A 101 3.02 -6.70 4.77
C ARG A 101 4.46 -6.22 4.77
N ILE A 102 5.37 -7.15 4.56
CA ILE A 102 6.80 -6.88 4.51
C ILE A 102 7.22 -6.68 3.07
N SER A 103 7.99 -5.63 2.81
CA SER A 103 8.48 -5.35 1.45
C SER A 103 9.63 -6.29 1.10
N ILE A 104 9.47 -7.06 0.01
CA ILE A 104 10.50 -7.90 -0.59
C ILE A 104 10.49 -7.65 -2.09
N GLU A 105 11.61 -7.13 -2.60
CA GLU A 105 11.69 -6.67 -3.98
C GLU A 105 12.41 -7.65 -4.92
N GLY A 106 12.88 -8.79 -4.42
CA GLY A 106 13.61 -9.80 -5.17
C GLY A 106 14.30 -10.78 -4.22
N PHE A 107 15.13 -11.67 -4.77
CA PHE A 107 15.91 -12.61 -3.97
C PHE A 107 17.28 -12.02 -3.62
N GLY A 108 17.72 -12.24 -2.37
CA GLY A 108 19.07 -11.90 -1.89
C GLY A 108 19.53 -10.51 -2.30
N LYS A 109 20.58 -10.47 -3.11
CA LYS A 109 21.23 -9.25 -3.56
C LYS A 109 20.29 -8.27 -4.30
N THR A 110 19.40 -8.79 -5.16
CA THR A 110 18.42 -7.95 -5.87
C THR A 110 17.56 -7.15 -4.89
N ASN A 111 17.07 -7.80 -3.83
CA ASN A 111 16.30 -7.13 -2.80
C ASN A 111 17.13 -6.04 -2.10
N ASP A 112 18.35 -6.39 -1.69
CA ASP A 112 19.20 -5.53 -0.87
C ASP A 112 19.66 -4.29 -1.66
N GLU A 113 19.95 -4.45 -2.95
CA GLU A 113 20.26 -3.33 -3.85
C GLU A 113 19.07 -2.39 -4.04
N ILE A 114 17.86 -2.94 -4.33
CA ILE A 114 16.66 -2.14 -4.52
C ILE A 114 16.27 -1.42 -3.23
N ARG A 115 16.37 -2.10 -2.08
CA ARG A 115 15.99 -1.55 -0.77
C ARG A 115 17.07 -0.68 -0.14
N GLY A 116 18.34 -0.76 -0.63
CA GLY A 116 19.47 -0.04 -0.07
C GLY A 116 19.74 -0.42 1.40
N ILE A 117 19.54 -1.69 1.75
CA ILE A 117 19.77 -2.25 3.09
C ILE A 117 20.58 -3.53 2.96
N PRO A 118 21.83 -3.60 3.42
CA PRO A 118 22.58 -4.84 3.50
C PRO A 118 21.87 -5.89 4.37
N ASP A 119 21.92 -7.16 3.95
CA ASP A 119 21.23 -8.29 4.60
C ASP A 119 19.72 -8.12 4.79
N GLY A 120 19.11 -7.16 4.10
CA GLY A 120 17.68 -6.84 4.20
C GLY A 120 16.81 -8.03 3.88
N TYR A 121 17.14 -8.80 2.82
CA TYR A 121 16.40 -9.99 2.42
C TYR A 121 16.38 -11.05 3.53
N SER A 122 17.53 -11.42 4.07
CA SER A 122 17.66 -12.43 5.12
C SER A 122 16.91 -12.04 6.39
N ARG A 123 17.02 -10.78 6.81
CA ARG A 123 16.30 -10.25 7.98
C ARG A 123 14.79 -10.26 7.79
N THR A 124 14.33 -9.92 6.61
CA THR A 124 12.92 -9.89 6.26
C THR A 124 12.30 -11.28 6.28
N LEU A 125 12.99 -12.29 5.73
CA LEU A 125 12.57 -13.69 5.80
C LEU A 125 12.53 -14.21 7.23
N ASN A 126 13.54 -13.88 8.05
CA ASN A 126 13.57 -14.25 9.46
C ASN A 126 12.36 -13.62 10.21
N THR A 127 12.02 -12.37 9.90
CA THR A 127 10.83 -11.73 10.49
C THR A 127 9.54 -12.47 10.10
N LEU A 128 9.37 -12.84 8.82
CA LEU A 128 8.22 -13.61 8.36
C LEU A 128 8.14 -14.98 9.04
N ALA A 129 9.27 -15.69 9.14
CA ALA A 129 9.32 -17.00 9.79
C ALA A 129 8.87 -16.90 11.26
N LYS A 130 9.38 -15.93 12.03
CA LYS A 130 8.98 -15.73 13.43
C LYS A 130 7.49 -15.40 13.58
N LEU A 131 6.93 -14.58 12.68
CA LEU A 131 5.50 -14.28 12.67
C LEU A 131 4.65 -15.52 12.36
N GLN A 132 5.12 -16.38 11.46
CA GLN A 132 4.47 -17.64 11.12
C GLN A 132 4.52 -18.63 12.30
N GLU A 133 5.67 -18.78 12.95
CA GLU A 133 5.85 -19.61 14.16
C GLU A 133 4.92 -19.19 15.30
N MET A 134 4.63 -17.89 15.42
CA MET A 134 3.67 -17.33 16.36
C MET A 134 2.20 -17.58 15.98
N GLY A 135 1.92 -18.19 14.81
CA GLY A 135 0.58 -18.45 14.33
C GLY A 135 -0.15 -17.24 13.74
N MET A 136 0.57 -16.16 13.38
CA MET A 136 -0.02 -15.01 12.70
C MET A 136 -0.57 -15.42 11.34
N LYS A 137 -1.84 -15.07 11.06
CA LYS A 137 -2.53 -15.53 9.84
C LYS A 137 -2.53 -14.51 8.70
N ASP A 138 -2.57 -13.22 9.01
CA ASP A 138 -2.60 -12.15 7.98
C ASP A 138 -1.20 -11.56 7.77
N ILE A 139 -0.24 -12.43 7.41
CA ILE A 139 1.14 -12.05 7.10
C ILE A 139 1.47 -12.32 5.65
N GLY A 140 2.43 -11.60 5.12
CA GLY A 140 2.93 -11.80 3.78
C GLY A 140 3.84 -10.68 3.33
N PHE A 141 4.19 -10.70 2.06
CA PHE A 141 5.07 -9.69 1.50
C PHE A 141 4.48 -9.01 0.27
N ALA A 142 5.08 -7.89 -0.07
CA ALA A 142 4.71 -7.07 -1.20
C ALA A 142 5.95 -6.79 -2.04
N ILE A 143 5.77 -6.81 -3.36
CA ILE A 143 6.79 -6.42 -4.33
C ILE A 143 6.34 -5.19 -5.12
N THR A 144 7.25 -4.24 -5.31
CA THR A 144 7.09 -3.15 -6.28
C THR A 144 7.90 -3.48 -7.52
N VAL A 145 7.22 -3.93 -8.57
CA VAL A 145 7.86 -4.43 -9.79
C VAL A 145 8.45 -3.28 -10.61
N GLN A 146 9.69 -3.45 -11.00
CA GLN A 146 10.48 -2.58 -11.86
C GLN A 146 11.41 -3.43 -12.74
N ASP A 147 12.22 -2.82 -13.62
CA ASP A 147 13.09 -3.55 -14.54
C ASP A 147 14.04 -4.54 -13.84
N MET A 148 14.59 -4.16 -12.67
CA MET A 148 15.60 -4.95 -11.96
C MET A 148 15.03 -6.27 -11.38
N ASN A 149 13.74 -6.34 -11.08
CA ASN A 149 13.14 -7.46 -10.34
C ASN A 149 11.95 -8.12 -11.05
N ALA A 150 11.64 -7.72 -12.27
CA ALA A 150 10.50 -8.29 -12.99
C ALA A 150 10.57 -9.83 -13.09
N LYS A 151 11.77 -10.38 -13.30
CA LYS A 151 12.00 -11.83 -13.40
C LYS A 151 11.76 -12.58 -12.08
N ASP A 152 11.87 -11.91 -10.94
CA ASP A 152 11.66 -12.50 -9.62
C ASP A 152 10.17 -12.60 -9.26
N LEU A 153 9.28 -11.90 -9.98
CA LEU A 153 7.87 -11.78 -9.64
C LEU A 153 7.16 -13.13 -9.46
N ILE A 154 7.38 -14.06 -10.38
CA ILE A 154 6.73 -15.38 -10.35
C ILE A 154 7.29 -16.24 -9.23
N SER A 155 8.61 -16.28 -9.09
CA SER A 155 9.28 -17.08 -8.05
C SER A 155 8.94 -16.58 -6.63
N LEU A 156 8.81 -15.27 -6.45
CA LEU A 156 8.34 -14.68 -5.18
C LEU A 156 6.86 -15.02 -4.92
N TYR A 157 6.01 -14.99 -5.94
CA TYR A 157 4.61 -15.44 -5.79
C TYR A 157 4.53 -16.90 -5.38
N GLU A 158 5.34 -17.78 -5.99
CA GLU A 158 5.39 -19.21 -5.64
C GLU A 158 5.90 -19.42 -4.22
N LEU A 159 6.93 -18.70 -3.80
CA LEU A 159 7.41 -18.70 -2.42
C LEU A 159 6.29 -18.32 -1.45
N ALA A 160 5.58 -17.22 -1.71
CA ALA A 160 4.46 -16.78 -0.89
C ALA A 160 3.37 -17.86 -0.80
N ARG A 161 3.03 -18.47 -1.95
CA ARG A 161 1.98 -19.51 -2.01
C ARG A 161 2.37 -20.76 -1.23
N LYS A 162 3.62 -21.23 -1.37
CA LYS A 162 4.14 -22.41 -0.65
C LYS A 162 4.16 -22.18 0.86
N SER A 163 4.52 -20.99 1.30
CA SER A 163 4.57 -20.62 2.71
C SER A 163 3.22 -20.22 3.31
N GLY A 164 2.15 -20.17 2.52
CA GLY A 164 0.84 -19.70 2.99
C GLY A 164 0.75 -18.19 3.23
N TYR A 165 1.69 -17.42 2.71
CA TYR A 165 1.76 -15.97 2.86
C TYR A 165 0.83 -15.24 1.89
N GLU A 166 0.37 -14.06 2.31
CA GLU A 166 -0.26 -13.10 1.42
C GLU A 166 0.78 -12.49 0.48
N PHE A 167 0.41 -12.31 -0.78
CA PHE A 167 1.27 -11.69 -1.78
C PHE A 167 0.58 -10.45 -2.37
N ALA A 168 1.23 -9.31 -2.26
CA ALA A 168 0.78 -8.04 -2.83
C ALA A 168 1.75 -7.55 -3.89
N THR A 169 1.22 -6.90 -4.91
CA THR A 169 2.02 -6.36 -6.02
C THR A 169 1.75 -4.87 -6.18
N ALA A 170 2.75 -4.16 -6.64
CA ALA A 170 2.68 -2.81 -7.14
C ALA A 170 3.63 -2.68 -8.34
N THR A 171 3.61 -1.56 -9.02
CA THR A 171 4.69 -1.17 -9.95
C THR A 171 5.21 0.20 -9.55
N VAL A 172 6.44 0.52 -9.92
CA VAL A 172 7.02 1.83 -9.63
C VAL A 172 6.15 2.95 -10.20
N HIS A 173 6.03 4.01 -9.45
CA HIS A 173 5.29 5.21 -9.84
C HIS A 173 5.81 6.43 -9.09
N ASN A 174 5.48 7.61 -9.60
CA ASN A 174 5.86 8.89 -9.02
C ASN A 174 4.74 9.43 -8.14
N SER A 175 5.09 10.02 -7.02
CA SER A 175 4.13 10.68 -6.12
C SER A 175 4.83 11.60 -5.12
N HIS A 176 4.09 12.59 -4.60
CA HIS A 176 4.52 13.40 -3.46
C HIS A 176 4.94 12.58 -2.27
N TYR A 177 4.23 11.48 -2.01
CA TYR A 177 4.52 10.61 -0.87
C TYR A 177 5.94 10.04 -0.94
N PHE A 178 6.40 9.65 -2.13
CA PHE A 178 7.73 9.08 -2.30
C PHE A 178 8.84 10.12 -2.46
N HIS A 179 8.53 11.39 -2.59
CA HIS A 179 9.47 12.44 -2.98
C HIS A 179 10.29 12.07 -4.22
N LYS A 180 9.68 11.32 -5.16
CA LYS A 180 10.34 10.71 -6.31
C LYS A 180 9.51 10.95 -7.57
N TRP A 181 10.19 11.42 -8.66
CA TRP A 181 9.52 11.86 -9.88
C TRP A 181 10.14 11.28 -11.15
N ASP A 182 11.23 10.52 -11.02
CA ASP A 182 11.99 9.92 -12.10
C ASP A 182 11.84 8.38 -12.19
N ASN A 183 10.90 7.80 -11.44
CA ASN A 183 10.55 6.40 -11.59
C ASN A 183 9.94 6.14 -12.95
N HIS A 184 10.48 5.19 -13.69
CA HIS A 184 9.96 4.73 -14.97
C HIS A 184 10.32 3.26 -15.19
N ILE A 185 9.63 2.62 -16.11
CA ILE A 185 9.93 1.26 -16.57
C ILE A 185 10.49 1.39 -17.97
N ILE A 186 11.72 0.95 -18.18
CA ILE A 186 12.42 0.97 -19.46
C ILE A 186 11.93 -0.18 -20.34
N ASN A 187 12.03 -1.41 -19.85
CA ASN A 187 11.61 -2.62 -20.56
C ASN A 187 10.16 -3.00 -20.21
N LYS A 188 9.21 -2.20 -20.71
CA LYS A 188 7.79 -2.42 -20.44
C LYS A 188 7.31 -3.80 -20.89
N GLU A 189 7.82 -4.34 -21.98
CA GLU A 189 7.38 -5.62 -22.53
C GLU A 189 7.72 -6.77 -21.59
N GLU A 190 8.93 -6.78 -21.02
CA GLU A 190 9.34 -7.80 -20.05
C GLU A 190 8.52 -7.73 -18.78
N VAL A 191 8.36 -6.53 -18.20
CA VAL A 191 7.56 -6.32 -17.00
C VAL A 191 6.10 -6.74 -17.22
N ILE A 192 5.52 -6.37 -18.36
CA ILE A 192 4.14 -6.75 -18.71
C ILE A 192 4.01 -8.26 -18.84
N LYS A 193 4.97 -8.92 -19.50
CA LYS A 193 4.99 -10.38 -19.67
C LYS A 193 4.97 -11.11 -18.32
N GLU A 194 5.76 -10.66 -17.36
CA GLU A 194 5.79 -11.26 -16.02
C GLU A 194 4.46 -11.04 -15.27
N PHE A 195 3.86 -9.85 -15.34
CA PHE A 195 2.51 -9.62 -14.81
C PHE A 195 1.45 -10.50 -15.50
N GLU A 196 1.52 -10.69 -16.81
CA GLU A 196 0.59 -11.54 -17.55
C GLU A 196 0.71 -13.01 -17.13
N LYS A 197 1.93 -13.50 -16.83
CA LYS A 197 2.15 -14.84 -16.24
C LYS A 197 1.49 -14.93 -14.86
N LEU A 198 1.70 -13.93 -13.98
CA LEU A 198 1.09 -13.88 -12.66
C LEU A 198 -0.43 -13.87 -12.73
N ILE A 199 -1.02 -13.07 -13.63
CA ILE A 199 -2.46 -13.03 -13.86
C ILE A 199 -3.00 -14.42 -14.23
N LYS A 200 -2.29 -15.12 -15.11
CA LYS A 200 -2.64 -16.50 -15.49
C LYS A 200 -2.63 -17.44 -14.28
N LEU A 201 -1.61 -17.39 -13.44
CA LEU A 201 -1.51 -18.21 -12.23
C LEU A 201 -2.64 -17.88 -11.22
N LEU A 202 -2.92 -16.60 -10.99
CA LEU A 202 -3.98 -16.17 -10.08
C LEU A 202 -5.38 -16.62 -10.55
N LEU A 203 -5.63 -16.66 -11.85
CA LEU A 203 -6.91 -17.11 -12.42
C LEU A 203 -7.10 -18.64 -12.33
N THR A 204 -6.03 -19.45 -12.22
CA THR A 204 -6.15 -20.89 -11.96
C THR A 204 -6.54 -21.22 -10.52
N SER A 205 -6.34 -20.29 -9.60
CA SER A 205 -6.68 -20.48 -8.20
C SER A 205 -8.19 -20.67 -7.98
N LYS A 206 -8.55 -21.45 -6.95
CA LYS A 206 -9.94 -21.60 -6.48
C LYS A 206 -10.33 -20.49 -5.49
N ARG A 207 -9.40 -19.64 -5.05
CA ARG A 207 -9.62 -18.59 -4.05
C ARG A 207 -10.16 -17.32 -4.70
N PRO A 208 -11.35 -16.80 -4.34
CA PRO A 208 -11.89 -15.56 -4.92
C PRO A 208 -10.96 -14.34 -4.75
N LYS A 209 -10.19 -14.30 -3.66
CA LYS A 209 -9.20 -13.25 -3.42
C LYS A 209 -8.11 -13.19 -4.50
N ASP A 210 -7.74 -14.33 -5.06
CA ASP A 210 -6.74 -14.38 -6.13
C ASP A 210 -7.32 -13.88 -7.46
N TRP A 211 -8.62 -14.06 -7.70
CA TRP A 211 -9.30 -13.49 -8.88
C TRP A 211 -9.36 -11.95 -8.79
N PHE A 212 -9.63 -11.41 -7.59
CA PHE A 212 -9.51 -9.98 -7.33
C PHE A 212 -8.10 -9.47 -7.63
N ARG A 213 -7.07 -10.19 -7.18
CA ARG A 213 -5.67 -9.87 -7.46
C ARG A 213 -5.33 -9.97 -8.95
N ALA A 214 -5.90 -10.95 -9.66
CA ALA A 214 -5.72 -11.06 -11.12
C ALA A 214 -6.24 -9.81 -11.83
N TYR A 215 -7.44 -9.34 -11.48
CA TYR A 215 -7.99 -8.10 -12.04
C TYR A 215 -7.16 -6.88 -11.64
N PHE A 216 -6.68 -6.82 -10.40
CA PHE A 216 -5.79 -5.75 -9.95
C PHE A 216 -4.49 -5.72 -10.77
N ASN A 217 -3.84 -6.87 -10.98
CA ASN A 217 -2.63 -6.97 -11.79
C ASN A 217 -2.89 -6.67 -13.28
N TYR A 218 -4.06 -7.02 -13.81
CA TYR A 218 -4.48 -6.58 -15.14
C TYR A 218 -4.54 -5.04 -15.22
N GLY A 219 -5.00 -4.38 -14.18
CA GLY A 219 -4.98 -2.93 -14.10
C GLY A 219 -3.56 -2.34 -14.02
N LEU A 220 -2.59 -3.03 -13.38
CA LEU A 220 -1.18 -2.62 -13.41
C LEU A 220 -0.59 -2.73 -14.83
N VAL A 221 -0.89 -3.82 -15.55
CA VAL A 221 -0.53 -3.94 -16.98
C VAL A 221 -1.11 -2.80 -17.81
N ASN A 222 -2.38 -2.47 -17.58
CA ASN A 222 -3.04 -1.35 -18.24
C ASN A 222 -2.35 0.00 -17.94
N TYR A 223 -1.94 0.21 -16.68
CA TYR A 223 -1.18 1.38 -16.26
C TYR A 223 0.16 1.49 -16.96
N ILE A 224 0.95 0.39 -16.99
CA ILE A 224 2.28 0.33 -17.65
C ILE A 224 2.16 0.61 -19.15
N LYS A 225 1.08 0.14 -19.80
CA LYS A 225 0.76 0.40 -21.21
C LYS A 225 0.31 1.86 -21.47
N GLY A 226 0.21 2.71 -20.44
CA GLY A 226 -0.24 4.09 -20.57
C GLY A 226 -1.72 4.25 -20.95
N LYS A 227 -2.53 3.19 -20.82
CA LYS A 227 -3.97 3.23 -21.17
C LYS A 227 -4.78 3.90 -20.08
N THR A 228 -5.98 4.36 -20.42
CA THR A 228 -6.92 4.97 -19.47
C THR A 228 -7.25 4.03 -18.31
N ARG A 229 -7.52 4.61 -17.14
CA ARG A 229 -7.87 3.88 -15.92
C ARG A 229 -9.09 2.97 -16.14
N LEU A 230 -9.06 1.74 -15.61
CA LEU A 230 -10.13 0.74 -15.83
C LEU A 230 -11.43 1.05 -15.12
N LEU A 231 -11.38 1.69 -13.95
CA LEU A 231 -12.53 2.02 -13.10
C LEU A 231 -12.41 3.47 -12.61
N PRO A 232 -13.51 4.14 -12.24
CA PRO A 232 -13.48 5.46 -11.64
C PRO A 232 -12.56 5.53 -10.42
N CYS A 233 -11.99 6.71 -10.15
CA CYS A 233 -11.18 6.93 -8.96
C CYS A 233 -12.08 7.22 -7.76
N GLU A 234 -11.92 6.46 -6.67
CA GLU A 234 -12.69 6.61 -5.43
C GLU A 234 -11.95 7.44 -4.37
N MET A 235 -10.80 8.00 -4.71
CA MET A 235 -10.05 8.84 -3.78
C MET A 235 -10.81 10.15 -3.51
N GLY A 236 -10.85 10.51 -2.22
CA GLY A 236 -11.63 11.66 -1.74
C GLY A 236 -13.12 11.36 -1.52
N SER A 237 -13.65 10.23 -2.02
CA SER A 237 -15.00 9.73 -1.68
C SER A 237 -14.93 8.59 -0.68
N ASN A 238 -14.15 7.56 -0.99
CA ASN A 238 -13.98 6.35 -0.18
C ASN A 238 -12.52 6.08 0.21
N GLY A 239 -11.60 6.99 -0.07
CA GLY A 239 -10.19 6.88 0.30
C GLY A 239 -9.57 8.22 0.64
N PHE A 240 -8.61 8.21 1.55
CA PHE A 240 -7.83 9.38 1.95
C PHE A 240 -6.44 8.97 2.42
N PHE A 241 -5.56 9.97 2.54
CA PHE A 241 -4.26 9.86 3.18
C PHE A 241 -4.18 10.85 4.35
N LEU A 242 -3.50 10.45 5.41
CA LEU A 242 -3.06 11.35 6.47
C LEU A 242 -1.54 11.33 6.47
N ASP A 243 -0.92 12.49 6.36
CA ASP A 243 0.52 12.60 6.40
C ASP A 243 1.09 12.80 7.82
N PRO A 244 2.41 12.74 8.01
CA PRO A 244 3.01 12.86 9.34
C PRO A 244 2.81 14.24 10.00
N TRP A 245 2.50 15.28 9.25
CA TRP A 245 2.26 16.61 9.78
C TRP A 245 0.79 16.86 10.16
N GLY A 246 -0.09 15.90 9.87
CA GLY A 246 -1.52 16.00 10.17
C GLY A 246 -2.38 16.47 9.00
N ASP A 247 -1.79 16.68 7.83
CA ASP A 247 -2.53 17.06 6.64
C ASP A 247 -3.37 15.90 6.11
N VAL A 248 -4.66 16.17 5.91
CA VAL A 248 -5.56 15.24 5.25
C VAL A 248 -5.54 15.47 3.74
N LEU A 249 -5.20 14.45 2.99
CA LEU A 249 -5.05 14.49 1.55
C LEU A 249 -6.06 13.54 0.90
N VAL A 250 -6.72 13.98 -0.16
CA VAL A 250 -7.61 13.11 -0.95
C VAL A 250 -6.83 12.26 -1.95
N CYS A 251 -5.64 12.66 -2.36
CA CYS A 251 -4.83 11.94 -3.34
C CYS A 251 -3.34 12.24 -3.18
N ASN A 252 -2.49 11.21 -3.25
CA ASN A 252 -1.03 11.35 -3.27
C ASN A 252 -0.44 11.42 -4.69
N GLY A 253 -1.22 11.16 -5.73
CA GLY A 253 -0.77 11.15 -7.11
C GLY A 253 -0.99 12.45 -7.88
N MET A 254 -1.36 13.53 -7.21
CA MET A 254 -1.44 14.88 -7.80
C MET A 254 -0.03 15.44 -7.99
N ASP A 255 0.14 16.39 -8.92
CA ASP A 255 1.45 16.98 -9.19
C ASP A 255 1.93 17.85 -8.02
N GLU A 256 1.00 18.48 -7.31
CA GLU A 256 1.26 19.24 -6.09
C GLU A 256 0.48 18.67 -4.90
N LYS A 257 1.04 18.79 -3.72
CA LYS A 257 0.37 18.44 -2.48
C LYS A 257 -0.85 19.34 -2.27
N GLN A 258 -2.03 18.73 -2.14
CA GLN A 258 -3.32 19.43 -2.00
C GLN A 258 -4.03 19.01 -0.71
N PRO A 259 -3.63 19.52 0.46
CA PRO A 259 -4.33 19.24 1.71
C PRO A 259 -5.74 19.84 1.71
N ILE A 260 -6.65 19.13 2.31
CA ILE A 260 -8.05 19.59 2.51
C ILE A 260 -8.31 20.14 3.92
N GLY A 261 -7.35 20.03 4.81
CA GLY A 261 -7.31 20.49 6.18
C GLY A 261 -6.26 19.75 6.98
N ASN A 262 -6.06 20.14 8.24
CA ASN A 262 -5.07 19.56 9.15
C ASN A 262 -5.73 19.10 10.45
N LEU A 263 -5.52 17.83 10.83
CA LEU A 263 -6.10 17.23 12.03
C LEU A 263 -5.46 17.73 13.35
N LYS A 264 -4.32 18.40 13.32
CA LYS A 264 -3.79 19.07 14.51
C LYS A 264 -4.69 20.25 14.91
N GLU A 265 -5.25 20.94 13.93
CA GLU A 265 -5.99 22.19 14.09
C GLU A 265 -7.52 21.99 14.11
N GLN A 266 -8.01 20.98 13.37
CA GLN A 266 -9.43 20.79 13.06
C GLN A 266 -9.90 19.40 13.47
N ILE A 267 -11.21 19.19 13.52
CA ILE A 267 -11.82 17.87 13.64
C ILE A 267 -12.12 17.29 12.25
N TRP A 268 -12.25 15.97 12.15
CA TRP A 268 -12.45 15.25 10.89
C TRP A 268 -13.66 15.76 10.08
N ASP A 269 -14.80 15.95 10.73
CA ASP A 269 -16.04 16.31 10.04
C ASP A 269 -15.98 17.70 9.42
N GLU A 270 -15.32 18.65 10.07
CA GLU A 270 -15.06 19.99 9.54
C GLU A 270 -14.19 19.90 8.29
N ILE A 271 -13.06 19.15 8.36
CA ILE A 271 -12.16 18.97 7.23
C ILE A 271 -12.88 18.28 6.06
N TRP A 272 -13.55 17.15 6.34
CA TRP A 272 -14.12 16.30 5.31
C TRP A 272 -15.29 16.95 4.57
N ASN A 273 -16.04 17.83 5.23
CA ASN A 273 -17.19 18.54 4.66
C ASN A 273 -16.89 19.97 4.20
N SER A 274 -15.65 20.44 4.33
CA SER A 274 -15.21 21.79 4.00
C SER A 274 -15.42 22.14 2.51
N LYS A 275 -15.44 23.44 2.21
CA LYS A 275 -15.42 23.96 0.84
C LYS A 275 -14.16 23.47 0.11
N ARG A 276 -13.00 23.52 0.80
CA ARG A 276 -11.73 23.04 0.25
C ARG A 276 -11.77 21.57 -0.14
N ALA A 277 -12.36 20.70 0.69
CA ALA A 277 -12.55 19.30 0.38
C ALA A 277 -13.40 19.07 -0.87
N LYS A 278 -14.47 19.85 -1.05
CA LYS A 278 -15.33 19.79 -2.24
C LYS A 278 -14.58 20.20 -3.51
N GLU A 279 -13.77 21.24 -3.42
CA GLU A 279 -12.92 21.73 -4.52
C GLU A 279 -11.91 20.67 -4.96
N VAL A 280 -11.10 20.14 -4.02
CA VAL A 280 -10.07 19.14 -4.34
C VAL A 280 -10.69 17.83 -4.85
N ARG A 281 -11.84 17.39 -4.30
CA ARG A 281 -12.59 16.26 -4.85
C ARG A 281 -13.07 16.50 -6.28
N SER A 282 -13.44 17.72 -6.62
CA SER A 282 -13.80 18.07 -8.01
C SER A 282 -12.61 17.91 -8.95
N ILE A 283 -11.41 18.31 -8.52
CA ILE A 283 -10.17 18.10 -9.28
C ILE A 283 -9.92 16.59 -9.48
N VAL A 284 -10.03 15.80 -8.43
CA VAL A 284 -9.83 14.33 -8.50
C VAL A 284 -10.84 13.67 -9.43
N ARG A 285 -12.12 14.08 -9.40
CA ARG A 285 -13.14 13.54 -10.32
C ARG A 285 -12.86 13.84 -11.78
N LYS A 286 -12.23 14.97 -12.09
CA LYS A 286 -11.85 15.37 -13.45
C LYS A 286 -10.47 14.84 -13.86
N CYS A 287 -9.77 14.16 -12.96
CA CYS A 287 -8.42 13.68 -13.20
C CYS A 287 -8.38 12.63 -14.32
N LYS A 288 -7.48 12.85 -15.29
CA LYS A 288 -7.26 11.94 -16.44
C LYS A 288 -6.06 11.01 -16.25
N LYS A 289 -5.37 11.06 -15.08
CA LYS A 289 -4.24 10.16 -14.80
C LYS A 289 -4.72 8.71 -14.77
N ASN A 290 -3.90 7.80 -15.28
CA ASN A 290 -4.21 6.39 -15.36
C ASN A 290 -3.74 5.57 -14.13
N CYS A 291 -3.32 6.23 -13.04
CA CYS A 291 -2.73 5.58 -11.87
C CYS A 291 -3.61 4.44 -11.33
N TRP A 292 -2.97 3.31 -10.99
CA TRP A 292 -3.64 2.09 -10.56
C TRP A 292 -2.92 1.48 -9.34
N MET A 293 -2.81 2.28 -8.26
CA MET A 293 -2.17 1.85 -7.01
C MET A 293 -3.21 1.27 -6.07
N ILE A 294 -2.82 0.31 -5.23
CA ILE A 294 -3.75 -0.47 -4.39
C ILE A 294 -4.66 0.41 -3.55
N GLY A 295 -4.13 1.50 -2.96
CA GLY A 295 -4.92 2.45 -2.16
C GLY A 295 -6.06 3.11 -2.92
N SER A 296 -5.96 3.25 -4.25
CA SER A 296 -7.00 3.83 -5.10
C SER A 296 -7.79 2.80 -5.91
N ALA A 297 -7.18 1.66 -6.20
CA ALA A 297 -7.79 0.60 -7.01
C ALA A 297 -8.69 -0.32 -6.17
N ALA A 298 -8.29 -0.66 -4.94
CA ALA A 298 -9.09 -1.54 -4.08
C ALA A 298 -10.48 -0.95 -3.76
N PRO A 299 -10.62 0.32 -3.31
CA PRO A 299 -11.93 0.94 -3.18
C PRO A 299 -12.73 0.91 -4.48
N ALA A 300 -12.09 1.24 -5.62
CA ALA A 300 -12.78 1.26 -6.91
C ALA A 300 -13.31 -0.12 -7.31
N ILE A 301 -12.53 -1.20 -7.12
CA ILE A 301 -12.98 -2.57 -7.43
C ILE A 301 -14.15 -2.99 -6.53
N ILE A 302 -14.12 -2.61 -5.25
CA ILE A 302 -15.19 -2.91 -4.30
C ILE A 302 -16.49 -2.17 -4.65
N HIS A 303 -16.39 -0.91 -5.04
CA HIS A 303 -17.55 -0.08 -5.35
C HIS A 303 -18.10 -0.29 -6.77
N HIS A 304 -17.29 -0.78 -7.71
CA HIS A 304 -17.68 -1.07 -9.10
C HIS A 304 -17.41 -2.54 -9.44
N PRO A 305 -18.05 -3.53 -8.76
CA PRO A 305 -17.69 -4.95 -8.86
C PRO A 305 -18.08 -5.60 -10.20
N VAL A 306 -19.05 -5.05 -10.93
CA VAL A 306 -19.59 -5.68 -12.15
C VAL A 306 -18.50 -5.89 -13.21
N LYS A 307 -17.74 -4.84 -13.53
CA LYS A 307 -16.67 -4.94 -14.55
C LYS A 307 -15.55 -5.91 -14.16
N PRO A 308 -15.02 -5.91 -12.91
CA PRO A 308 -14.08 -6.93 -12.43
C PRO A 308 -14.64 -8.36 -12.53
N ILE A 309 -15.87 -8.59 -12.07
CA ILE A 309 -16.51 -9.92 -12.10
C ILE A 309 -16.64 -10.42 -13.53
N LEU A 310 -17.19 -9.62 -14.44
CA LEU A 310 -17.32 -9.99 -15.85
C LEU A 310 -15.98 -10.29 -16.51
N TRP A 311 -14.96 -9.49 -16.19
CA TRP A 311 -13.59 -9.73 -16.68
C TRP A 311 -13.03 -11.06 -16.17
N VAL A 312 -13.20 -11.37 -14.89
CA VAL A 312 -12.76 -12.65 -14.28
C VAL A 312 -13.48 -13.83 -14.96
N LEU A 313 -14.80 -13.79 -15.07
CA LEU A 313 -15.59 -14.86 -15.70
C LEU A 313 -15.13 -15.09 -17.14
N LYS A 314 -15.02 -14.04 -17.95
CA LYS A 314 -14.55 -14.13 -19.34
C LYS A 314 -13.16 -14.78 -19.46
N ASN A 315 -12.25 -14.47 -18.53
CA ASN A 315 -10.86 -14.96 -18.62
C ASN A 315 -10.65 -16.33 -17.94
N LYS A 316 -11.60 -16.79 -17.11
CA LYS A 316 -11.59 -18.16 -16.59
C LYS A 316 -12.24 -19.15 -17.55
N ILE A 317 -13.28 -18.77 -18.29
CA ILE A 317 -14.00 -19.64 -19.25
C ILE A 317 -13.17 -19.89 -20.53
N LYS A 318 -12.29 -18.96 -20.90
CA LYS A 318 -11.42 -19.09 -22.08
C LYS A 318 -10.24 -20.08 -21.90
N ARG A 319 -10.20 -20.79 -20.78
CA ARG A 319 -9.20 -21.81 -20.42
C ARG A 319 -9.86 -23.18 -20.33
#